data_1d6646ef75a472fc9ecbcefc5a9507eb
#
_entry.id   1d6646ef75a472fc9ecbcefc5a9507eb
#
_cell.length_a   1.000
_cell.length_b   1.000
_cell.length_c   1.000
_cell.angle_alpha   90.00
_cell.angle_beta   90.00
_cell.angle_gamma   90.00
#
_symmetry.space_group_name_H-M   'P 1'
#
loop_
_entity.id
_entity.type
_entity.pdbx_description
1 polymer ?
#
loop_
_entity_poly.entity_id
_entity_poly.type
_entity_poly.pdbx_seq_one_letter_code
_entity_poly.pdbx_strand_id
1 'polypeptide(L)'
;IQKYGADAMRYSLMMLTREGQDVRLAENRFEEGRRFTNKIWNAARFVLLNLPSGRPPEVPRDALELEDRWIRSRLCAAIAEVTLALDQY
;
A
#
# COMPACT_ATOMS: atom_id res chain seq x y z
N ILE A 1 -16.91 0.72 -10.95
CA ILE A 1 -16.84 1.51 -9.69
C ILE A 1 -17.88 1.03 -8.70
N GLN A 2 -19.14 0.91 -9.06
CA GLN A 2 -20.21 0.51 -8.14
C GLN A 2 -19.99 -0.86 -7.45
N LYS A 3 -19.39 -1.83 -8.17
CA LYS A 3 -19.17 -3.19 -7.65
C LYS A 3 -17.90 -3.33 -6.80
N TYR A 4 -16.81 -2.66 -7.18
CA TYR A 4 -15.48 -2.86 -6.58
C TYR A 4 -14.92 -1.63 -5.86
N GLY A 5 -15.49 -0.46 -6.09
CA GLY A 5 -14.99 0.82 -5.60
C GLY A 5 -13.93 1.45 -6.52
N ALA A 6 -13.73 2.76 -6.35
CA ALA A 6 -12.81 3.53 -7.18
C ALA A 6 -11.34 3.14 -6.97
N ASP A 7 -10.95 2.91 -5.73
CA ASP A 7 -9.56 2.57 -5.38
C ASP A 7 -9.14 1.20 -5.93
N ALA A 8 -10.03 0.21 -5.83
CA ALA A 8 -9.79 -1.10 -6.42
C ALA A 8 -9.64 -1.03 -7.95
N MET A 9 -10.46 -0.21 -8.60
CA MET A 9 -10.38 0.01 -10.04
C MET A 9 -9.05 0.67 -10.43
N ARG A 10 -8.68 1.77 -9.78
CA ARG A 10 -7.43 2.49 -10.04
C ARG A 10 -6.20 1.61 -9.84
N TYR A 11 -6.15 0.90 -8.72
CA TYR A 11 -5.08 -0.03 -8.43
C TYR A 11 -4.96 -1.13 -9.49
N SER A 12 -6.09 -1.76 -9.84
CA SER A 12 -6.09 -2.85 -10.82
C SER A 12 -5.67 -2.38 -12.22
N LEU A 13 -6.10 -1.19 -12.64
CA LEU A 13 -5.67 -0.61 -13.90
C LEU A 13 -4.16 -0.37 -13.90
N MET A 14 -3.62 0.21 -12.84
CA MET A 14 -2.17 0.46 -12.72
C MET A 14 -1.34 -0.83 -12.75
N MET A 15 -1.83 -1.87 -12.09
CA MET A 15 -1.17 -3.18 -12.09
C MET A 15 -1.21 -3.90 -13.44
N LEU A 16 -2.18 -3.60 -14.28
CA LEU A 16 -2.36 -4.24 -15.58
C LEU A 16 -1.69 -3.46 -16.71
N THR A 17 -1.47 -2.15 -16.53
CA THR A 17 -0.87 -1.32 -17.57
C THR A 17 0.63 -1.58 -17.65
N ARG A 18 1.05 -2.01 -18.85
CA ARG A 18 2.45 -2.01 -19.27
C ARG A 18 2.54 -1.16 -20.54
N GLU A 19 3.62 -0.43 -20.65
CA GLU A 19 3.85 0.42 -21.82
C GLU A 19 3.73 -0.40 -23.13
N GLY A 20 2.91 0.08 -24.06
CA GLY A 20 2.75 -0.51 -25.39
C GLY A 20 1.95 -1.82 -25.47
N GLN A 21 1.23 -2.21 -24.42
CA GLN A 21 0.40 -3.42 -24.43
C GLN A 21 -1.08 -3.13 -24.21
N ASP A 22 -1.94 -3.83 -24.94
CA ASP A 22 -3.37 -3.83 -24.70
C ASP A 22 -3.72 -4.48 -23.37
N VAL A 23 -4.52 -3.80 -22.58
CA VAL A 23 -4.96 -4.28 -21.27
C VAL A 23 -6.18 -5.19 -21.42
N ARG A 24 -6.02 -6.48 -21.15
CA ARG A 24 -7.17 -7.38 -21.01
C ARG A 24 -7.75 -7.25 -19.60
N LEU A 25 -8.90 -6.60 -19.51
CA LEU A 25 -9.64 -6.43 -18.28
C LEU A 25 -10.38 -7.72 -17.92
N ALA A 26 -9.83 -8.47 -16.99
CA ALA A 26 -10.51 -9.62 -16.39
C ALA A 26 -11.13 -9.23 -15.03
N GLU A 27 -12.36 -9.65 -14.78
CA GLU A 27 -13.11 -9.27 -13.57
C GLU A 27 -12.39 -9.68 -12.28
N ASN A 28 -11.67 -10.80 -12.28
CA ASN A 28 -10.88 -11.27 -11.16
C ASN A 28 -9.78 -10.27 -10.73
N ARG A 29 -9.26 -9.46 -11.64
CA ARG A 29 -8.24 -8.44 -11.32
C ARG A 29 -8.80 -7.31 -10.46
N PHE A 30 -10.04 -6.92 -10.71
CA PHE A 30 -10.72 -5.93 -9.86
C PHE A 30 -11.02 -6.48 -8.45
N GLU A 31 -11.31 -7.77 -8.36
CA GLU A 31 -11.47 -8.43 -7.06
C GLU A 31 -10.15 -8.48 -6.27
N GLU A 32 -9.03 -8.75 -6.94
CA GLU A 32 -7.69 -8.67 -6.33
C GLU A 32 -7.39 -7.25 -5.82
N GLY A 33 -7.68 -6.22 -6.64
CA GLY A 33 -7.54 -4.82 -6.25
C GLY A 33 -8.40 -4.48 -5.03
N ARG A 34 -9.65 -4.95 -4.98
CA ARG A 34 -10.53 -4.75 -3.83
C ARG A 34 -9.98 -5.39 -2.56
N ARG A 35 -9.49 -6.62 -2.64
CA ARG A 35 -8.89 -7.32 -1.49
C ARG A 35 -7.64 -6.60 -0.98
N PHE A 36 -6.81 -6.09 -1.88
CA PHE A 36 -5.60 -5.35 -1.51
C PHE A 36 -5.94 -4.01 -0.83
N THR A 37 -6.84 -3.22 -1.39
CA THR A 37 -7.26 -1.95 -0.79
C THR A 37 -7.95 -2.15 0.56
N ASN A 38 -8.77 -3.20 0.71
CA ASN A 38 -9.35 -3.57 2.00
C ASN A 38 -8.29 -4.00 3.02
N LYS A 39 -7.25 -4.69 2.60
CA LYS A 39 -6.13 -5.08 3.47
C LYS A 39 -5.43 -3.84 4.05
N ILE A 40 -5.14 -2.85 3.20
CA ILE A 40 -4.53 -1.58 3.64
C ILE A 40 -5.47 -0.85 4.61
N TRP A 41 -6.74 -0.73 4.27
CA TRP A 41 -7.73 -0.08 5.11
C TRP A 41 -7.83 -0.72 6.50
N ASN A 42 -7.93 -2.03 6.55
CA ASN A 42 -8.04 -2.77 7.81
C ASN A 42 -6.77 -2.69 8.65
N ALA A 43 -5.59 -2.72 8.03
CA ALA A 43 -4.32 -2.52 8.71
C ALA A 43 -4.22 -1.12 9.32
N ALA A 44 -4.56 -0.08 8.56
CA ALA A 44 -4.59 1.30 9.05
C ALA A 44 -5.60 1.48 10.19
N ARG A 45 -6.80 0.93 10.04
CA ARG A 45 -7.82 0.95 11.10
C ARG A 45 -7.34 0.27 12.37
N PHE A 46 -6.70 -0.88 12.26
CA PHE A 46 -6.12 -1.59 13.41
C PHE A 46 -5.10 -0.73 14.15
N VAL A 47 -4.19 -0.09 13.43
CA VAL A 47 -3.20 0.83 14.03
C VAL A 47 -3.90 1.98 14.75
N LEU A 48 -4.85 2.66 14.09
CA LEU A 48 -5.56 3.80 14.66
C LEU A 48 -6.34 3.44 15.93
N LEU A 49 -6.95 2.25 15.99
CA LEU A 49 -7.67 1.78 17.17
C LEU A 49 -6.75 1.49 18.37
N ASN A 50 -5.48 1.22 18.12
CA ASN A 50 -4.50 0.93 19.16
C ASN A 50 -3.61 2.13 19.53
N LEU A 51 -3.82 3.29 18.92
CA LEU A 51 -3.13 4.53 19.29
C LEU A 51 -3.86 5.23 20.45
N PRO A 52 -3.22 5.44 21.59
CA PRO A 52 -3.89 5.98 22.81
C PRO A 52 -4.51 7.37 22.65
N SER A 53 -3.99 8.18 21.74
CA SER A 53 -4.42 9.58 21.53
C SER A 53 -4.50 9.98 20.06
N GLY A 54 -4.57 9.03 19.15
CA GLY A 54 -4.59 9.29 17.71
C GLY A 54 -3.30 9.87 17.13
N ARG A 55 -2.30 10.11 17.96
CA ARG A 55 -0.97 10.57 17.54
C ARG A 55 0.09 9.53 17.95
N PRO A 56 0.98 9.12 17.04
CA PRO A 56 2.08 8.24 17.38
C PRO A 56 3.00 8.92 18.40
N PRO A 57 3.42 8.19 19.45
CA PRO A 57 4.44 8.71 20.36
C PRO A 57 5.77 8.88 19.62
N GLU A 58 6.54 9.90 19.99
CA GLU A 58 7.92 10.02 19.56
C GLU A 58 8.77 8.96 20.29
N VAL A 59 9.34 8.05 19.52
CA VAL A 59 10.20 7.01 20.04
C VAL A 59 11.65 7.33 19.67
N PRO A 60 12.55 7.48 20.65
CA PRO A 60 13.98 7.69 20.39
C PRO A 60 14.56 6.51 19.59
N ARG A 61 15.54 6.79 18.73
CA ARG A 61 16.16 5.75 17.86
C ARG A 61 16.81 4.63 18.66
N ASP A 62 17.40 4.93 19.79
CA ASP A 62 18.06 3.98 20.69
C ASP A 62 17.07 3.09 21.45
N ALA A 63 15.79 3.49 21.54
CA ALA A 63 14.72 2.68 22.08
C ALA A 63 14.09 1.70 21.07
N LEU A 64 14.48 1.77 19.79
CA LEU A 64 13.99 0.87 18.74
C LEU A 64 14.71 -0.48 18.81
N GLU A 65 13.93 -1.54 18.84
CA GLU A 65 14.43 -2.91 18.75
C GLU A 65 14.84 -3.28 17.32
N LEU A 66 15.42 -4.45 17.14
CA LEU A 66 15.90 -4.91 15.83
C LEU A 66 14.77 -4.98 14.80
N GLU A 67 13.62 -5.49 15.21
CA GLU A 67 12.43 -5.64 14.38
C GLU A 67 11.92 -4.27 13.91
N ASP A 68 11.89 -3.29 14.81
CA ASP A 68 11.46 -1.93 14.48
C ASP A 68 12.38 -1.27 13.46
N ARG A 69 13.67 -1.42 13.64
CA ARG A 69 14.70 -0.91 12.70
C ARG A 69 14.61 -1.61 11.36
N TRP A 70 14.40 -2.91 11.37
CA TRP A 70 14.25 -3.71 10.16
C TRP A 70 13.04 -3.26 9.33
N ILE A 71 11.85 -3.16 9.93
CA ILE A 71 10.64 -2.79 9.19
C ILE A 71 10.72 -1.35 8.66
N ARG A 72 11.31 -0.43 9.42
CA ARG A 72 11.53 0.95 8.96
C ARG A 72 12.49 1.00 7.78
N SER A 73 13.58 0.24 7.82
CA SER A 73 14.52 0.13 6.71
C SER A 73 13.85 -0.44 5.46
N ARG A 74 13.04 -1.49 5.61
CA ARG A 74 12.26 -2.07 4.51
C ARG A 74 11.25 -1.08 3.92
N LEU A 75 10.57 -0.32 4.76
CA LEU A 75 9.65 0.71 4.30
C LEU A 75 10.36 1.80 3.51
N CYS A 76 11.50 2.31 4.00
CA CYS A 76 12.28 3.32 3.28
C CYS A 76 12.76 2.81 1.91
N ALA A 77 13.24 1.56 1.84
CA ALA A 77 13.63 0.94 0.58
C ALA A 77 12.44 0.81 -0.39
N ALA A 78 11.30 0.34 0.10
CA ALA A 78 10.09 0.21 -0.72
C ALA A 78 9.60 1.57 -1.25
N ILE A 79 9.61 2.62 -0.44
CA ILE A 79 9.25 3.97 -0.87
C ILE A 79 10.19 4.44 -1.99
N ALA A 80 11.49 4.27 -1.82
CA ALA A 80 12.47 4.68 -2.83
C ALA A 80 12.29 3.92 -4.15
N GLU A 81 12.16 2.59 -4.10
CA GLU A 81 11.98 1.74 -5.26
C GLU A 81 10.69 2.03 -6.01
N VAL A 82 9.56 2.17 -5.30
CA VAL A 82 8.27 2.46 -5.91
C VAL A 82 8.24 3.86 -6.53
N THR A 83 8.79 4.86 -5.83
CA THR A 83 8.87 6.22 -6.35
C THR A 83 9.68 6.26 -7.64
N LEU A 84 10.87 5.64 -7.62
CA LEU A 84 11.73 5.57 -8.81
C LEU A 84 11.03 4.85 -9.98
N ALA A 85 10.37 3.73 -9.72
CA ALA A 85 9.65 2.97 -10.73
C ALA A 85 8.50 3.76 -11.36
N LEU A 86 7.76 4.53 -10.56
CA LEU A 86 6.69 5.40 -11.05
C LEU A 86 7.22 6.59 -11.85
N ASP A 87 8.35 7.18 -11.43
CA ASP A 87 8.96 8.30 -12.13
C ASP A 87 9.55 7.89 -13.49
N GLN A 88 9.95 6.63 -13.63
CA GLN A 88 10.50 6.05 -14.86
C GLN A 88 9.46 5.36 -15.74
N TYR A 89 8.23 5.32 -15.29
CA TYR A 89 7.11 4.70 -16.04
C TYR A 89 6.76 5.53 -17.30
#